data_e496aa55ce44703804420197171e72a1
#
_entry.id   e496aa55ce44703804420197171e72a1
#
_cell.length_a   1.000
_cell.length_b   1.000
_cell.length_c   1.000
_cell.angle_alpha   90.00
_cell.angle_beta   90.00
_cell.angle_gamma   90.00
#
_symmetry.space_group_name_H-M   'P 1'
#
loop_
_entity.id
_entity.type
_entity.pdbx_description
1 polymer ?
#
loop_
_entity_poly.entity_id
_entity_poly.type
_entity_poly.pdbx_seq_one_letter_code
_entity_poly.pdbx_strand_id
1 'polypeptide(L)'
;MPNVGKIRIGDGPDDVVVIFDAGAQPLHVDVVTELASEGGIVRISFAAITQDGDGQRKAEVVARLRMSQDVAWGLCRTLKALVAG
;
A
#
# COMPACT_ATOMS: atom_id res chain seq x y z
N MET A 1 13.70 8.17 -15.62
CA MET A 1 13.26 7.15 -14.65
C MET A 1 13.49 5.76 -15.23
N PRO A 2 14.07 4.85 -14.46
CA PRO A 2 14.28 3.51 -14.97
C PRO A 2 12.95 2.77 -15.19
N ASN A 3 12.91 2.05 -16.30
CA ASN A 3 11.76 1.22 -16.63
C ASN A 3 11.97 -0.15 -15.98
N VAL A 4 11.07 -0.55 -15.08
CA VAL A 4 11.17 -1.83 -14.38
C VAL A 4 10.16 -2.86 -14.85
N GLY A 5 9.42 -2.56 -15.91
CA GLY A 5 8.49 -3.51 -16.50
C GLY A 5 7.20 -2.89 -16.94
N LYS A 6 6.23 -3.74 -17.19
CA LYS A 6 4.89 -3.35 -17.63
C LYS A 6 3.85 -4.12 -16.85
N ILE A 7 2.70 -3.49 -16.66
CA ILE A 7 1.56 -4.15 -16.03
C ILE A 7 0.31 -3.85 -16.85
N ARG A 8 -0.62 -4.80 -16.87
CA ARG A 8 -1.91 -4.63 -17.53
C ARG A 8 -2.95 -4.24 -16.49
N ILE A 9 -3.63 -3.11 -16.74
CA ILE A 9 -4.63 -2.59 -15.83
C ILE A 9 -6.06 -2.80 -16.32
N GLY A 10 -6.23 -3.42 -17.48
CA GLY A 10 -7.53 -3.74 -18.06
C GLY A 10 -7.40 -4.70 -19.22
N ASP A 11 -8.48 -4.92 -19.95
CA ASP A 11 -8.53 -5.89 -21.05
C ASP A 11 -8.29 -5.26 -22.42
N GLY A 12 -8.23 -3.93 -22.50
CA GLY A 12 -8.05 -3.23 -23.77
C GLY A 12 -6.60 -3.23 -24.23
N PRO A 13 -6.36 -2.96 -25.53
CA PRO A 13 -4.99 -2.93 -26.04
C PRO A 13 -4.16 -1.77 -25.47
N ASP A 14 -4.83 -0.71 -25.02
CA ASP A 14 -4.16 0.45 -24.42
C ASP A 14 -4.07 0.39 -22.91
N ASP A 15 -4.46 -0.75 -22.32
CA ASP A 15 -4.49 -0.89 -20.86
C ASP A 15 -3.19 -1.47 -20.29
N VAL A 16 -2.11 -1.36 -21.04
CA VAL A 16 -0.78 -1.74 -20.57
C VAL A 16 -0.05 -0.47 -20.12
N VAL A 17 0.44 -0.48 -18.90
CA VAL A 17 1.14 0.64 -18.30
C VAL A 17 2.58 0.26 -18.06
N VAL A 18 3.51 1.13 -18.44
CA VAL A 18 4.94 0.95 -18.19
C VAL A 18 5.22 1.37 -16.75
N ILE A 19 5.95 0.55 -16.04
CA ILE A 19 6.32 0.81 -14.64
C ILE A 19 7.68 1.51 -14.62
N PHE A 20 7.74 2.66 -13.98
CA PHE A 20 8.98 3.38 -13.73
C PHE A 20 9.18 3.50 -12.24
N ASP A 21 10.42 3.39 -11.80
CA ASP A 21 10.81 3.60 -10.42
C ASP A 21 11.79 4.77 -10.36
N ALA A 22 11.36 5.85 -9.71
CA ALA A 22 12.18 7.05 -9.54
C ALA A 22 12.98 7.03 -8.24
N GLY A 23 13.11 5.86 -7.61
CA GLY A 23 13.84 5.72 -6.36
C GLY A 23 12.95 5.80 -5.13
N ALA A 24 11.73 5.23 -5.22
CA ALA A 24 10.85 5.15 -4.05
C ALA A 24 11.54 4.39 -2.92
N GLN A 25 11.53 4.95 -1.73
CA GLN A 25 12.16 4.34 -0.56
C GLN A 25 11.18 3.39 0.12
N PRO A 26 11.63 2.19 0.51
CA PRO A 26 10.77 1.31 1.28
C PRO A 26 10.49 1.92 2.66
N LEU A 27 9.24 1.75 3.10
CA LEU A 27 8.82 2.18 4.43
C LEU A 27 8.49 0.94 5.25
N HIS A 28 9.03 0.87 6.46
CA HIS A 28 8.65 -0.18 7.39
C HIS A 28 7.44 0.26 8.19
N VAL A 29 6.41 -0.58 8.24
CA VAL A 29 5.21 -0.32 9.03
C VAL A 29 4.94 -1.52 9.92
N ASP A 30 4.48 -1.25 11.14
CA ASP A 30 4.22 -2.28 12.14
C ASP A 30 2.74 -2.54 12.34
N VAL A 31 1.90 -1.55 12.04
CA VAL A 31 0.48 -1.63 12.38
C VAL A 31 -0.35 -0.75 11.45
N VAL A 32 -1.58 -1.18 11.19
CA VAL A 32 -2.60 -0.37 10.52
C VAL A 32 -3.37 0.36 11.62
N THR A 33 -3.40 1.68 11.57
CA THR A 33 -4.06 2.49 12.57
C THR A 33 -5.43 2.98 12.12
N GLU A 34 -5.67 3.03 10.82
CA GLU A 34 -6.96 3.47 10.28
C GLU A 34 -7.28 2.68 9.03
N LEU A 35 -8.52 2.22 8.93
CA LEU A 35 -9.03 1.58 7.74
C LEU A 35 -10.46 2.05 7.55
N ALA A 36 -10.70 2.77 6.46
CA ALA A 36 -12.00 3.37 6.20
C ALA A 36 -12.35 3.25 4.73
N SER A 37 -13.63 3.13 4.43
CA SER A 37 -14.12 3.10 3.05
C SER A 37 -15.28 4.07 2.94
N GLU A 38 -15.19 4.98 1.97
CA GLU A 38 -16.22 5.98 1.74
C GLU A 38 -16.22 6.36 0.27
N GLY A 39 -17.40 6.33 -0.35
CA GLY A 39 -17.55 6.77 -1.74
C GLY A 39 -16.72 5.95 -2.74
N GLY A 40 -16.49 4.68 -2.45
CA GLY A 40 -15.69 3.83 -3.33
C GLY A 40 -14.19 3.98 -3.17
N ILE A 41 -13.76 4.78 -2.21
CA ILE A 41 -12.34 5.00 -1.91
C ILE A 41 -12.01 4.37 -0.56
N VAL A 42 -10.97 3.56 -0.53
CA VAL A 42 -10.44 2.95 0.69
C VAL A 42 -9.25 3.79 1.16
N ARG A 43 -9.26 4.14 2.43
CA ARG A 43 -8.16 4.89 3.07
C ARG A 43 -7.53 4.00 4.12
N ILE A 44 -6.21 3.91 4.08
CA ILE A 44 -5.45 3.09 5.02
C ILE A 44 -4.33 3.94 5.59
N SER A 45 -4.22 3.97 6.91
CA SER A 45 -3.09 4.61 7.59
C SER A 45 -2.21 3.55 8.23
N PHE A 46 -0.93 3.68 8.03
CA PHE A 46 0.08 2.78 8.57
C PHE A 46 0.97 3.52 9.53
N ALA A 47 1.39 2.83 10.59
CA ALA A 47 2.26 3.44 11.59
C ALA A 47 3.44 2.53 11.91
N ALA A 48 4.53 3.15 12.31
CA ALA A 48 5.68 2.46 12.88
C ALA A 48 5.61 2.60 14.40
N ILE A 49 6.00 1.55 15.10
CA ILE A 49 6.04 1.56 16.56
C ILE A 49 7.40 2.11 16.99
N THR A 50 7.36 3.15 17.82
CA THR A 50 8.57 3.74 18.40
C THR A 50 8.47 3.69 19.92
N GLN A 51 9.62 3.76 20.59
CA GLN A 51 9.68 3.75 22.03
C GLN A 51 10.53 4.95 22.49
N ASP A 52 9.91 5.82 23.29
CA ASP A 52 10.61 6.97 23.84
C ASP A 52 11.54 6.57 24.98
N GLY A 53 12.38 7.51 25.39
CA GLY A 53 13.31 7.28 26.49
C GLY A 53 12.63 6.98 27.83
N ASP A 54 11.34 7.31 27.96
CA ASP A 54 10.56 6.97 29.15
C ASP A 54 9.96 5.55 29.10
N GLY A 55 10.22 4.81 28.02
CA GLY A 55 9.70 3.45 27.84
C GLY A 55 8.30 3.37 27.27
N GLN A 56 7.67 4.51 26.99
CA GLN A 56 6.32 4.55 26.43
C GLN A 56 6.37 4.20 24.92
N ARG A 57 5.62 3.17 24.52
CA ARG A 57 5.51 2.80 23.13
C ARG A 57 4.45 3.67 22.45
N LYS A 58 4.76 4.12 21.25
CA LYS A 58 3.87 4.97 20.46
C LYS A 58 3.80 4.47 19.03
N ALA A 59 2.63 4.61 18.42
CA ALA A 59 2.44 4.34 17.00
C ALA A 59 2.47 5.68 16.27
N GLU A 60 3.47 5.86 15.42
CA GLU A 60 3.62 7.08 14.63
C GLU A 60 3.19 6.80 13.21
N VAL A 61 2.20 7.55 12.72
CA VAL A 61 1.70 7.36 11.36
C VAL A 61 2.77 7.82 10.37
N VAL A 62 3.20 6.92 9.51
CA VAL A 62 4.26 7.18 8.54
C VAL A 62 3.76 7.18 7.11
N ALA A 63 2.58 6.63 6.85
CA ALA A 63 2.02 6.59 5.50
C ALA A 63 0.50 6.58 5.55
N ARG A 64 -0.10 7.29 4.61
CA ARG A 64 -1.53 7.24 4.37
C ARG A 64 -1.76 6.96 2.90
N LEU A 65 -2.52 5.92 2.61
CA LEU A 65 -2.81 5.50 1.26
C LEU A 65 -4.29 5.68 0.97
N ARG A 66 -4.58 6.07 -0.26
CA ARG A 66 -5.94 6.09 -0.80
C ARG A 66 -5.95 5.26 -2.06
N MET A 67 -6.96 4.44 -2.22
CA MET A 67 -7.08 3.58 -3.37
C MET A 67 -8.54 3.28 -3.67
N SER A 68 -8.85 2.93 -4.91
CA SER A 68 -10.17 2.46 -5.24
C SER A 68 -10.44 1.13 -4.55
N GLN A 69 -11.72 0.78 -4.40
CA GLN A 69 -12.09 -0.52 -3.85
C GLN A 69 -11.53 -1.66 -4.67
N ASP A 70 -11.45 -1.51 -6.00
CA ASP A 70 -10.91 -2.55 -6.86
C ASP A 70 -9.44 -2.81 -6.57
N VAL A 71 -8.66 -1.75 -6.37
CA VAL A 71 -7.23 -1.88 -6.01
C VAL A 71 -7.09 -2.53 -4.64
N ALA A 72 -7.92 -2.11 -3.67
CA ALA A 72 -7.88 -2.69 -2.33
C ALA A 72 -8.22 -4.18 -2.35
N TRP A 73 -9.24 -4.58 -3.09
CA TRP A 73 -9.60 -5.99 -3.24
C TRP A 73 -8.50 -6.79 -3.92
N GLY A 74 -7.89 -6.22 -4.98
CA GLY A 74 -6.77 -6.86 -5.65
C GLY A 74 -5.60 -7.09 -4.72
N LEU A 75 -5.27 -6.08 -3.93
CA LEU A 75 -4.20 -6.18 -2.94
C LEU A 75 -4.52 -7.24 -1.89
N CYS A 76 -5.75 -7.27 -1.39
CA CYS A 76 -6.18 -8.23 -0.40
C CYS A 76 -6.04 -9.66 -0.92
N ARG A 77 -6.51 -9.93 -2.14
CA ARG A 77 -6.41 -11.26 -2.76
C ARG A 77 -4.95 -11.68 -2.94
N THR A 78 -4.12 -10.76 -3.40
CA THR A 78 -2.70 -11.05 -3.61
C THR A 78 -1.99 -11.36 -2.30
N LEU A 79 -2.27 -10.59 -1.27
CA LEU A 79 -1.69 -10.83 0.05
C LEU A 79 -2.13 -12.17 0.64
N LYS A 80 -3.41 -12.51 0.49
CA LYS A 80 -3.92 -13.80 0.98
C LYS A 80 -3.23 -14.96 0.27
N ALA A 81 -3.07 -14.87 -1.05
CA ALA A 81 -2.41 -15.91 -1.81
C ALA A 81 -0.95 -16.06 -1.40
N LEU A 82 -0.27 -14.95 -1.16
CA LEU A 82 1.13 -14.94 -0.77
C LEU A 82 1.33 -15.56 0.60
N VAL A 83 0.48 -15.20 1.57
CA VAL A 83 0.60 -15.69 2.94
C VAL A 83 0.12 -17.14 3.08
N ALA A 84 -0.94 -17.52 2.33
CA ALA A 84 -1.49 -18.87 2.37
C ALA A 84 -0.65 -19.87 1.58
N GLY A 85 0.14 -19.38 0.64
CA GLY A 85 1.02 -20.22 -0.16
C GLY A 85 2.28 -20.58 0.58
#